data_378b52841a06ea21bbe80147e18daa6d
#
_entry.id   378b52841a06ea21bbe80147e18daa6d
#
_cell.length_a   1.000
_cell.length_b   1.000
_cell.length_c   1.000
_cell.angle_alpha   90.00
_cell.angle_beta   90.00
_cell.angle_gamma   90.00
#
_symmetry.space_group_name_H-M   'P 1'
#
loop_
_entity.id
_entity.type
_entity.pdbx_description
1 polymer ?
#
loop_
_entity_poly.entity_id
_entity_poly.type
_entity_poly.pdbx_seq_one_letter_code
_entity_poly.pdbx_strand_id
1 'polypeptide(L)'
;MIHFDEKSFAEKMHDTQKFINSYGVTELTIYAKWIRYNKIKELGKDYNELTENEIKKIDNEVERILIEFSEKNYLGFNYVINYIDIDRALENSRNYKLRLPVPTPITQKEWDAILSVEHDNYRRVLFVMLVDAKYYRYNGTGIYNEYVVDENTVFYTQMTDNEILKASKAKFSDKSEKRHVWNYLYKLNLADITNGRLKARYVNIVDIDSNSKIIDYITDYDHLDLHYERLLGARIAKCKLCGALYKQNKQNNTLYCYKHRGYQKKELRFGTCIDCGREFSVAATDQNRVRCDTCQKEKRRETYRLSKQKSRNSKCPQAF
;
A
#
# COMPACT_ATOMS: atom_id res chain seq x y z
N MET A 1 0.77 -3.26 -0.22
CA MET A 1 1.04 -4.21 -1.34
C MET A 1 0.86 -5.64 -0.84
N ILE A 2 0.15 -6.48 -1.58
CA ILE A 2 -0.21 -7.86 -1.17
C ILE A 2 1.01 -8.73 -0.82
N HIS A 3 2.17 -8.46 -1.41
CA HIS A 3 3.40 -9.21 -1.14
C HIS A 3 3.98 -9.01 0.27
N PHE A 4 3.67 -7.90 0.92
CA PHE A 4 4.27 -7.53 2.20
C PHE A 4 3.27 -7.51 3.35
N ASP A 5 1.99 -7.41 3.07
CA ASP A 5 0.92 -7.31 4.08
C ASP A 5 -0.32 -8.10 3.65
N GLU A 6 -0.21 -9.44 3.77
CA GLU A 6 -1.34 -10.33 3.53
C GLU A 6 -2.43 -10.16 4.61
N LYS A 7 -2.04 -9.73 5.82
CA LYS A 7 -2.97 -9.55 6.94
C LYS A 7 -4.00 -8.45 6.62
N SER A 8 -3.55 -7.24 6.31
CA SER A 8 -4.46 -6.14 5.97
C SER A 8 -5.30 -6.43 4.74
N PHE A 9 -4.76 -7.20 3.79
CA PHE A 9 -5.51 -7.62 2.61
C PHE A 9 -6.65 -8.58 2.99
N ALA A 10 -6.37 -9.59 3.82
CA ALA A 10 -7.39 -10.54 4.28
C ALA A 10 -8.44 -9.88 5.19
N GLU A 11 -8.02 -8.99 6.09
CA GLU A 11 -8.93 -8.20 6.92
C GLU A 11 -9.91 -7.39 6.06
N LYS A 12 -9.41 -6.76 5.00
CA LYS A 12 -10.27 -6.03 4.07
C LYS A 12 -11.25 -6.95 3.31
N MET A 13 -10.83 -8.16 2.91
CA MET A 13 -11.74 -9.16 2.33
C MET A 13 -12.84 -9.55 3.33
N HIS A 14 -12.45 -9.77 4.58
CA HIS A 14 -13.37 -10.13 5.65
C HIS A 14 -14.39 -9.02 5.93
N ASP A 15 -13.93 -7.78 6.12
CA ASP A 15 -14.78 -6.63 6.45
C ASP A 15 -15.75 -6.27 5.32
N THR A 16 -15.26 -6.32 4.08
CA THR A 16 -16.09 -6.00 2.91
C THR A 16 -16.93 -7.16 2.44
N GLN A 17 -16.64 -8.38 2.91
CA GLN A 17 -17.25 -9.62 2.43
C GLN A 17 -17.17 -9.73 0.90
N LYS A 18 -15.99 -9.41 0.29
CA LYS A 18 -15.77 -9.43 -1.17
C LYS A 18 -14.34 -9.84 -1.49
N PHE A 19 -14.16 -10.48 -2.64
CA PHE A 19 -12.84 -10.57 -3.28
C PHE A 19 -12.38 -9.17 -3.68
N ILE A 20 -11.10 -8.84 -3.44
CA ILE A 20 -10.57 -7.49 -3.68
C ILE A 20 -10.29 -7.26 -5.16
N ASN A 21 -9.69 -8.25 -5.84
CA ASN A 21 -9.41 -8.17 -7.28
C ASN A 21 -10.33 -9.13 -8.06
N SER A 22 -10.27 -10.43 -7.76
CA SER A 22 -11.08 -11.46 -8.41
C SER A 22 -11.06 -12.75 -7.61
N TYR A 23 -12.04 -13.61 -7.81
CA TYR A 23 -11.98 -14.99 -7.34
C TYR A 23 -10.73 -15.69 -7.91
N GLY A 24 -9.99 -16.40 -7.06
CA GLY A 24 -8.83 -17.21 -7.45
C GLY A 24 -8.02 -17.74 -6.29
N VAL A 25 -7.17 -18.73 -6.56
CA VAL A 25 -6.36 -19.43 -5.56
C VAL A 25 -5.53 -18.47 -4.68
N THR A 26 -4.97 -17.41 -5.25
CA THR A 26 -4.15 -16.47 -4.50
C THR A 26 -4.92 -15.77 -3.38
N GLU A 27 -6.10 -15.22 -3.68
CA GLU A 27 -6.93 -14.53 -2.67
C GLU A 27 -7.49 -15.52 -1.65
N LEU A 28 -7.93 -16.69 -2.11
CA LEU A 28 -8.37 -17.77 -1.23
C LEU A 28 -7.24 -18.22 -0.29
N THR A 29 -6.01 -18.38 -0.79
CA THR A 29 -4.85 -18.75 0.04
C THR A 29 -4.57 -17.69 1.12
N ILE A 30 -4.59 -16.41 0.77
CA ILE A 30 -4.36 -15.34 1.74
C ILE A 30 -5.46 -15.33 2.80
N TYR A 31 -6.71 -15.50 2.39
CA TYR A 31 -7.83 -15.56 3.32
C TYR A 31 -7.76 -16.79 4.22
N ALA A 32 -7.42 -17.96 3.67
CA ALA A 32 -7.18 -19.19 4.44
C ALA A 32 -6.06 -19.03 5.48
N LYS A 33 -4.93 -18.43 5.10
CA LYS A 33 -3.83 -18.12 6.03
C LYS A 33 -4.28 -17.22 7.17
N TRP A 34 -5.09 -16.20 6.88
CA TRP A 34 -5.58 -15.26 7.88
C TRP A 34 -6.55 -15.94 8.87
N ILE A 35 -7.48 -16.77 8.37
CA ILE A 35 -8.38 -17.56 9.23
C ILE A 35 -7.56 -18.47 10.14
N ARG A 36 -6.61 -19.21 9.55
CA ARG A 36 -5.71 -20.12 10.28
C ARG A 36 -4.89 -19.39 11.32
N TYR A 37 -4.30 -18.25 10.98
CA TYR A 37 -3.54 -17.40 11.89
C TYR A 37 -4.39 -16.98 13.11
N ASN A 38 -5.61 -16.54 12.91
CA ASN A 38 -6.51 -16.15 13.99
C ASN A 38 -6.89 -17.33 14.87
N LYS A 39 -7.19 -18.52 14.27
CA LYS A 39 -7.50 -19.74 15.02
C LYS A 39 -6.33 -20.22 15.90
N ILE A 40 -5.13 -20.20 15.39
CA ILE A 40 -3.93 -20.57 16.13
C ILE A 40 -3.69 -19.58 17.29
N LYS A 41 -3.87 -18.29 17.00
CA LYS A 41 -3.78 -17.24 18.03
C LYS A 41 -4.83 -17.41 19.15
N GLU A 42 -6.06 -17.82 18.82
CA GLU A 42 -7.12 -18.14 19.78
C GLU A 42 -6.72 -19.30 20.71
N LEU A 43 -5.94 -20.26 20.19
CA LEU A 43 -5.41 -21.39 20.99
C LEU A 43 -4.20 -20.98 21.86
N GLY A 44 -3.61 -19.79 21.65
CA GLY A 44 -2.42 -19.34 22.37
C GLY A 44 -1.16 -20.14 22.06
N LYS A 45 -1.07 -20.77 20.88
CA LYS A 45 0.00 -21.66 20.44
C LYS A 45 0.74 -21.10 19.24
N ASP A 46 1.94 -21.62 18.99
CA ASP A 46 2.65 -21.46 17.72
C ASP A 46 2.32 -22.60 16.74
N TYR A 47 2.57 -22.40 15.45
CA TYR A 47 2.32 -23.38 14.40
C TYR A 47 2.95 -24.74 14.69
N ASN A 48 4.15 -24.76 15.28
CA ASN A 48 4.92 -25.98 15.56
C ASN A 48 4.43 -26.73 16.81
N GLU A 49 3.54 -26.12 17.59
CA GLU A 49 2.98 -26.69 18.83
C GLU A 49 1.62 -27.35 18.62
N LEU A 50 1.09 -27.29 17.40
CA LEU A 50 -0.22 -27.86 17.09
C LEU A 50 -0.16 -29.38 17.00
N THR A 51 -1.11 -30.04 17.64
CA THR A 51 -1.34 -31.48 17.47
C THR A 51 -2.04 -31.77 16.15
N GLU A 52 -1.92 -33.00 15.63
CA GLU A 52 -2.61 -33.44 14.41
C GLU A 52 -4.13 -33.22 14.48
N ASN A 53 -4.73 -33.46 15.65
CA ASN A 53 -6.16 -33.25 15.85
C ASN A 53 -6.55 -31.76 15.76
N GLU A 54 -5.73 -30.87 16.29
CA GLU A 54 -5.94 -29.41 16.21
C GLU A 54 -5.78 -28.93 14.76
N ILE A 55 -4.76 -29.40 14.07
CA ILE A 55 -4.54 -29.10 12.63
C ILE A 55 -5.78 -29.51 11.83
N LYS A 56 -6.27 -30.76 12.02
CA LYS A 56 -7.44 -31.24 11.31
C LYS A 56 -8.72 -30.45 11.61
N LYS A 57 -8.91 -30.03 12.86
CA LYS A 57 -10.05 -29.18 13.24
C LYS A 57 -9.97 -27.80 12.57
N ILE A 58 -8.78 -27.20 12.58
CA ILE A 58 -8.54 -25.90 11.90
C ILE A 58 -8.77 -26.04 10.41
N ASP A 59 -8.27 -27.11 9.77
CA ASP A 59 -8.43 -27.35 8.34
C ASP A 59 -9.90 -27.44 7.94
N ASN A 60 -10.68 -28.23 8.67
CA ASN A 60 -12.12 -28.38 8.39
C ASN A 60 -12.87 -27.04 8.54
N GLU A 61 -12.49 -26.24 9.52
CA GLU A 61 -13.11 -24.93 9.73
C GLU A 61 -12.72 -23.92 8.65
N VAL A 62 -11.43 -23.88 8.27
CA VAL A 62 -10.94 -23.04 7.17
C VAL A 62 -11.64 -23.40 5.87
N GLU A 63 -11.74 -24.71 5.53
CA GLU A 63 -12.44 -25.17 4.34
C GLU A 63 -13.89 -24.71 4.31
N ARG A 64 -14.63 -24.92 5.40
CA ARG A 64 -16.02 -24.49 5.53
C ARG A 64 -16.18 -22.97 5.28
N ILE A 65 -15.32 -22.17 5.92
CA ILE A 65 -15.38 -20.70 5.76
C ILE A 65 -15.04 -20.28 4.33
N LEU A 66 -14.05 -20.91 3.68
CA LEU A 66 -13.70 -20.61 2.29
C LEU A 66 -14.86 -20.91 1.33
N ILE A 67 -15.54 -22.04 1.54
CA ILE A 67 -16.72 -22.42 0.73
C ILE A 67 -17.82 -21.40 0.91
N GLU A 68 -18.24 -21.12 2.17
CA GLU A 68 -19.28 -20.14 2.49
C GLU A 68 -18.97 -18.75 1.94
N PHE A 69 -17.70 -18.30 2.06
CA PHE A 69 -17.26 -17.02 1.52
C PHE A 69 -17.34 -17.00 -0.01
N SER A 70 -16.94 -18.08 -0.67
CA SER A 70 -16.94 -18.19 -2.13
C SER A 70 -18.36 -18.26 -2.69
N GLU A 71 -19.26 -19.05 -2.09
CA GLU A 71 -20.67 -19.14 -2.47
C GLU A 71 -21.36 -17.77 -2.39
N LYS A 72 -21.08 -17.01 -1.34
CA LYS A 72 -21.69 -15.70 -1.11
C LYS A 72 -21.16 -14.62 -2.07
N ASN A 73 -19.90 -14.72 -2.47
CA ASN A 73 -19.19 -13.59 -3.09
C ASN A 73 -18.72 -13.83 -4.53
N TYR A 74 -18.96 -15.02 -5.08
CA TYR A 74 -18.66 -15.37 -6.46
C TYR A 74 -19.86 -16.06 -7.11
N LEU A 75 -20.57 -15.36 -7.97
CA LEU A 75 -21.81 -15.86 -8.64
C LEU A 75 -21.64 -17.13 -9.45
N GLY A 76 -20.42 -17.41 -9.92
CA GLY A 76 -20.09 -18.62 -10.67
C GLY A 76 -19.53 -19.75 -9.82
N PHE A 77 -19.56 -19.63 -8.49
CA PHE A 77 -19.00 -20.65 -7.62
C PHE A 77 -19.84 -21.95 -7.67
N ASN A 78 -19.15 -23.03 -7.93
CA ASN A 78 -19.69 -24.38 -7.81
C ASN A 78 -18.64 -25.25 -7.16
N TYR A 79 -18.94 -25.80 -5.99
CA TYR A 79 -17.96 -26.56 -5.20
C TYR A 79 -17.33 -27.70 -5.99
N VAL A 80 -18.11 -28.44 -6.79
CA VAL A 80 -17.60 -29.57 -7.59
C VAL A 80 -16.56 -29.12 -8.63
N ILE A 81 -16.74 -27.90 -9.19
CA ILE A 81 -15.82 -27.36 -10.20
C ILE A 81 -14.64 -26.66 -9.53
N ASN A 82 -14.89 -25.90 -8.46
CA ASN A 82 -13.91 -25.04 -7.81
C ASN A 82 -13.18 -25.71 -6.63
N TYR A 83 -13.48 -26.96 -6.34
CA TYR A 83 -12.86 -27.73 -5.26
C TYR A 83 -11.32 -27.71 -5.33
N ILE A 84 -10.74 -27.79 -6.52
CA ILE A 84 -9.28 -27.75 -6.71
C ILE A 84 -8.67 -26.42 -6.22
N ASP A 85 -9.39 -25.30 -6.38
CA ASP A 85 -8.92 -23.98 -5.91
C ASP A 85 -8.98 -23.90 -4.39
N ILE A 86 -10.02 -24.45 -3.78
CA ILE A 86 -10.18 -24.55 -2.31
C ILE A 86 -9.07 -25.44 -1.72
N ASP A 87 -8.86 -26.62 -2.29
CA ASP A 87 -7.85 -27.58 -1.83
C ASP A 87 -6.44 -26.99 -1.91
N ARG A 88 -6.07 -26.36 -3.03
CA ARG A 88 -4.79 -25.64 -3.17
C ARG A 88 -4.63 -24.50 -2.16
N ALA A 89 -5.70 -23.78 -1.88
CA ALA A 89 -5.65 -22.68 -0.90
C ALA A 89 -5.43 -23.25 0.52
N LEU A 90 -6.08 -24.35 0.87
CA LEU A 90 -5.86 -25.07 2.13
C LEU A 90 -4.42 -25.56 2.26
N GLU A 91 -3.90 -26.25 1.25
CA GLU A 91 -2.52 -26.76 1.24
C GLU A 91 -1.50 -25.62 1.40
N ASN A 92 -1.62 -24.55 0.62
CA ASN A 92 -0.75 -23.39 0.73
C ASN A 92 -0.86 -22.72 2.11
N SER A 93 -2.03 -22.67 2.72
CA SER A 93 -2.22 -22.09 4.05
C SER A 93 -1.62 -22.94 5.18
N ARG A 94 -1.39 -24.24 4.97
CA ARG A 94 -0.66 -25.12 5.90
C ARG A 94 0.85 -24.90 5.81
N ASN A 95 1.36 -24.68 4.61
CA ASN A 95 2.81 -24.65 4.34
C ASN A 95 3.44 -23.26 4.47
N TYR A 96 2.63 -22.20 4.44
CA TYR A 96 3.14 -20.82 4.39
C TYR A 96 2.47 -19.92 5.44
N LYS A 97 3.30 -19.22 6.21
CA LYS A 97 2.84 -18.23 7.19
C LYS A 97 2.15 -17.05 6.50
N LEU A 98 1.21 -16.44 7.23
CA LEU A 98 0.63 -15.15 6.86
C LEU A 98 1.73 -14.07 6.89
N ARG A 99 1.89 -13.31 5.82
CA ARG A 99 2.87 -12.23 5.75
C ARG A 99 2.36 -11.01 6.51
N LEU A 100 3.20 -10.54 7.43
CA LEU A 100 2.93 -9.36 8.23
C LEU A 100 3.89 -8.23 7.79
N PRO A 101 3.49 -6.95 7.92
CA PRO A 101 4.36 -5.83 7.59
C PRO A 101 5.44 -5.66 8.67
N VAL A 102 6.53 -6.42 8.55
CA VAL A 102 7.67 -6.34 9.46
C VAL A 102 8.65 -5.27 8.98
N PRO A 103 9.16 -4.40 9.87
CA PRO A 103 10.12 -3.36 9.47
C PRO A 103 11.39 -3.95 8.84
N THR A 104 11.73 -3.51 7.63
CA THR A 104 12.96 -3.91 6.94
C THR A 104 14.04 -2.83 7.11
N PRO A 105 15.18 -3.13 7.75
CA PRO A 105 16.25 -2.17 7.97
C PRO A 105 17.00 -1.87 6.66
N ILE A 106 17.40 -0.60 6.47
CA ILE A 106 18.32 -0.16 5.41
C ILE A 106 19.59 0.34 6.08
N THR A 107 20.73 -0.18 5.68
CA THR A 107 22.04 0.23 6.21
C THR A 107 22.66 1.36 5.39
N GLN A 108 23.62 2.06 5.98
CA GLN A 108 24.38 3.12 5.27
C GLN A 108 25.12 2.53 4.07
N LYS A 109 25.73 1.36 4.22
CA LYS A 109 26.50 0.69 3.17
C LYS A 109 25.63 0.32 1.95
N GLU A 110 24.41 -0.19 2.21
CA GLU A 110 23.44 -0.45 1.15
C GLU A 110 22.99 0.83 0.44
N TRP A 111 22.78 1.89 1.21
CA TRP A 111 22.40 3.19 0.66
C TRP A 111 23.50 3.80 -0.19
N ASP A 112 24.76 3.72 0.27
CA ASP A 112 25.92 4.19 -0.50
C ASP A 112 26.06 3.42 -1.82
N ALA A 113 25.84 2.11 -1.80
CA ALA A 113 25.81 1.29 -3.01
C ALA A 113 24.69 1.72 -3.98
N ILE A 114 23.50 2.06 -3.48
CA ILE A 114 22.42 2.60 -4.32
C ILE A 114 22.82 3.96 -4.90
N LEU A 115 23.40 4.85 -4.10
CA LEU A 115 23.83 6.17 -4.56
C LEU A 115 24.97 6.13 -5.59
N SER A 116 25.76 5.06 -5.64
CA SER A 116 26.79 4.87 -6.67
C SER A 116 26.25 4.68 -8.08
N VAL A 117 24.97 4.30 -8.22
CA VAL A 117 24.28 4.21 -9.50
C VAL A 117 24.04 5.62 -10.06
N GLU A 118 24.39 5.87 -11.31
CA GLU A 118 24.34 7.22 -11.91
C GLU A 118 22.90 7.76 -12.06
N HIS A 119 21.98 6.92 -12.56
CA HIS A 119 20.63 7.32 -12.93
C HIS A 119 19.59 7.16 -11.78
N ASP A 120 18.85 8.22 -11.44
CA ASP A 120 17.84 8.19 -10.36
C ASP A 120 16.77 7.10 -10.56
N ASN A 121 16.28 6.91 -11.77
CA ASN A 121 15.31 5.85 -12.06
C ASN A 121 15.87 4.44 -11.75
N TYR A 122 17.16 4.22 -11.98
CA TYR A 122 17.81 2.93 -11.72
C TYR A 122 18.07 2.74 -10.23
N ARG A 123 18.42 3.81 -9.51
CA ARG A 123 18.49 3.81 -8.03
C ARG A 123 17.16 3.42 -7.40
N ARG A 124 16.04 3.97 -7.88
CA ARG A 124 14.69 3.64 -7.41
C ARG A 124 14.36 2.17 -7.62
N VAL A 125 14.70 1.62 -8.78
CA VAL A 125 14.50 0.20 -9.09
C VAL A 125 15.34 -0.67 -8.16
N LEU A 126 16.63 -0.38 -8.01
CA LEU A 126 17.54 -1.12 -7.14
C LEU A 126 17.10 -1.06 -5.67
N PHE A 127 16.63 0.10 -5.20
CA PHE A 127 16.09 0.25 -3.85
C PHE A 127 14.89 -0.67 -3.60
N VAL A 128 13.93 -0.73 -4.53
CA VAL A 128 12.77 -1.63 -4.41
C VAL A 128 13.20 -3.09 -4.41
N MET A 129 14.16 -3.47 -5.28
CA MET A 129 14.73 -4.83 -5.30
C MET A 129 15.38 -5.19 -3.97
N LEU A 130 16.18 -4.29 -3.39
CA LEU A 130 16.82 -4.49 -2.09
C LEU A 130 15.79 -4.74 -0.98
N VAL A 131 14.76 -3.88 -0.92
CA VAL A 131 13.71 -4.00 0.11
C VAL A 131 12.95 -5.32 -0.04
N ASP A 132 12.55 -5.70 -1.25
CA ASP A 132 11.83 -6.95 -1.53
C ASP A 132 12.67 -8.17 -1.16
N ALA A 133 13.93 -8.21 -1.60
CA ALA A 133 14.83 -9.33 -1.33
C ALA A 133 15.12 -9.51 0.18
N LYS A 134 15.38 -8.41 0.90
CA LYS A 134 15.57 -8.43 2.36
C LYS A 134 14.32 -8.85 3.09
N TYR A 135 13.17 -8.23 2.76
CA TYR A 135 11.89 -8.58 3.38
C TYR A 135 11.62 -10.07 3.25
N TYR A 136 11.72 -10.60 2.03
CA TYR A 136 11.47 -12.00 1.77
C TYR A 136 12.42 -12.93 2.52
N ARG A 137 13.71 -12.61 2.55
CA ARG A 137 14.71 -13.45 3.19
C ARG A 137 14.61 -13.44 4.73
N TYR A 138 14.43 -12.26 5.33
CA TYR A 138 14.34 -12.14 6.78
C TYR A 138 13.01 -12.61 7.37
N ASN A 139 11.91 -12.45 6.64
CA ASN A 139 10.59 -12.77 7.17
C ASN A 139 10.10 -14.17 6.80
N GLY A 140 10.81 -14.87 5.90
CA GLY A 140 10.48 -16.23 5.49
C GLY A 140 8.99 -16.44 5.14
N THR A 141 8.68 -17.40 4.32
CA THR A 141 7.28 -17.72 4.01
C THR A 141 6.89 -19.13 4.44
N GLY A 142 7.88 -20.01 4.67
CA GLY A 142 7.64 -21.39 5.12
C GLY A 142 7.38 -21.47 6.62
N ILE A 143 6.43 -22.32 7.02
CA ILE A 143 6.10 -22.55 8.44
C ILE A 143 7.27 -23.21 9.16
N TYR A 144 8.01 -24.07 8.46
CA TYR A 144 9.04 -24.93 9.03
C TYR A 144 10.48 -24.45 8.79
N ASN A 145 10.67 -23.35 8.06
CA ASN A 145 12.01 -22.87 7.71
C ASN A 145 12.39 -21.68 8.60
N GLU A 146 13.28 -21.92 9.56
CA GLU A 146 14.06 -20.84 10.17
C GLU A 146 15.18 -20.47 9.20
N TYR A 147 15.11 -19.28 8.63
CA TYR A 147 16.16 -18.79 7.74
C TYR A 147 17.27 -18.17 8.59
N VAL A 148 18.37 -18.93 8.73
CA VAL A 148 19.62 -18.36 9.21
C VAL A 148 20.25 -17.57 8.05
N VAL A 149 20.57 -16.32 8.29
CA VAL A 149 21.27 -15.45 7.34
C VAL A 149 22.76 -15.54 7.65
N ASP A 150 23.55 -16.01 6.70
CA ASP A 150 24.99 -16.14 6.75
C ASP A 150 25.64 -15.50 5.51
N GLU A 151 26.97 -15.55 5.43
CA GLU A 151 27.75 -15.00 4.31
C GLU A 151 27.46 -15.66 2.95
N ASN A 152 26.92 -16.88 2.95
CA ASN A 152 26.53 -17.62 1.74
C ASN A 152 25.08 -17.38 1.36
N THR A 153 24.36 -16.58 2.13
CA THR A 153 22.94 -16.36 1.90
C THR A 153 22.70 -15.53 0.65
N VAL A 154 21.94 -16.08 -0.27
CA VAL A 154 21.57 -15.41 -1.50
C VAL A 154 20.24 -14.67 -1.31
N PHE A 155 20.24 -13.38 -1.66
CA PHE A 155 19.09 -12.53 -1.62
C PHE A 155 18.49 -12.36 -3.02
N TYR A 156 17.19 -12.63 -3.18
CA TYR A 156 16.52 -12.52 -4.47
C TYR A 156 15.13 -11.95 -4.33
N THR A 157 14.67 -11.28 -5.38
CA THR A 157 13.35 -10.65 -5.40
C THR A 157 12.24 -11.69 -5.61
N GLN A 158 11.09 -11.46 -4.98
CA GLN A 158 9.85 -12.20 -5.26
C GLN A 158 8.92 -11.42 -6.20
N MET A 159 9.08 -10.13 -6.26
CA MET A 159 8.33 -9.27 -7.18
C MET A 159 8.79 -9.51 -8.61
N THR A 160 7.83 -9.53 -9.53
CA THR A 160 8.12 -9.51 -10.97
C THR A 160 8.70 -8.17 -11.40
N ASP A 161 9.38 -8.13 -12.56
CA ASP A 161 9.93 -6.90 -13.13
C ASP A 161 8.89 -5.77 -13.21
N ASN A 162 7.66 -6.09 -13.62
CA ASN A 162 6.59 -5.10 -13.72
C ASN A 162 6.16 -4.56 -12.34
N GLU A 163 6.14 -5.38 -11.32
CA GLU A 163 5.82 -4.97 -9.95
C GLU A 163 6.91 -4.09 -9.37
N ILE A 164 8.18 -4.45 -9.58
CA ILE A 164 9.33 -3.65 -9.17
C ILE A 164 9.28 -2.26 -9.84
N LEU A 165 9.08 -2.22 -11.16
CA LEU A 165 8.98 -0.96 -11.91
C LEU A 165 7.79 -0.11 -11.43
N LYS A 166 6.65 -0.73 -11.14
CA LYS A 166 5.47 -0.05 -10.60
C LYS A 166 5.70 0.50 -9.18
N ALA A 167 6.33 -0.28 -8.32
CA ALA A 167 6.61 0.10 -6.94
C ALA A 167 7.66 1.21 -6.84
N SER A 168 8.67 1.19 -7.72
CA SER A 168 9.75 2.19 -7.76
C SER A 168 9.26 3.57 -8.21
N LYS A 169 8.11 3.67 -8.90
CA LYS A 169 7.63 4.89 -9.57
C LYS A 169 8.66 5.48 -10.55
N ALA A 170 9.63 4.69 -10.98
CA ALA A 170 10.61 5.09 -11.98
C ALA A 170 9.91 5.41 -13.31
N LYS A 171 10.34 6.50 -13.94
CA LYS A 171 9.76 6.97 -15.20
C LYS A 171 10.71 6.64 -16.35
N PHE A 172 10.27 5.81 -17.24
CA PHE A 172 11.01 5.42 -18.43
C PHE A 172 10.34 5.95 -19.69
N SER A 173 11.13 6.43 -20.65
CA SER A 173 10.63 7.00 -21.89
C SER A 173 10.01 5.94 -22.79
N ASP A 174 10.60 4.74 -22.81
CA ASP A 174 10.17 3.64 -23.68
C ASP A 174 10.48 2.24 -23.08
N LYS A 175 10.13 1.20 -23.86
CA LYS A 175 10.39 -0.20 -23.50
C LYS A 175 11.88 -0.56 -23.52
N SER A 176 12.67 0.13 -24.33
CA SER A 176 14.12 -0.13 -24.44
C SER A 176 14.81 0.32 -23.15
N GLU A 177 14.52 1.53 -22.67
CA GLU A 177 15.04 2.04 -21.40
C GLU A 177 14.70 1.13 -20.21
N LYS A 178 13.46 0.59 -20.18
CA LYS A 178 13.07 -0.42 -19.18
C LYS A 178 13.91 -1.70 -19.20
N ARG A 179 14.40 -2.11 -20.37
CA ARG A 179 15.30 -3.27 -20.49
C ARG A 179 16.73 -2.89 -20.11
N HIS A 180 17.13 -1.68 -20.42
CA HIS A 180 18.46 -1.17 -20.11
C HIS A 180 18.77 -1.14 -18.62
N VAL A 181 17.79 -0.87 -17.74
CA VAL A 181 18.02 -0.85 -16.30
C VAL A 181 18.56 -2.18 -15.78
N TRP A 182 18.01 -3.30 -16.24
CA TRP A 182 18.47 -4.62 -15.80
C TRP A 182 19.89 -4.92 -16.25
N ASN A 183 20.20 -4.64 -17.50
CA ASN A 183 21.55 -4.82 -18.07
C ASN A 183 22.57 -3.90 -17.39
N TYR A 184 22.18 -2.70 -17.03
CA TYR A 184 23.03 -1.73 -16.33
C TYR A 184 23.35 -2.22 -14.92
N LEU A 185 22.36 -2.63 -14.14
CA LEU A 185 22.57 -3.16 -12.79
C LEU A 185 23.40 -4.44 -12.79
N TYR A 186 23.18 -5.32 -13.78
CA TYR A 186 23.97 -6.51 -13.98
C TYR A 186 25.45 -6.18 -14.27
N LYS A 187 25.74 -5.26 -15.18
CA LYS A 187 27.11 -4.83 -15.54
C LYS A 187 27.86 -4.26 -14.33
N LEU A 188 27.17 -3.62 -13.41
CA LEU A 188 27.76 -3.09 -12.17
C LEU A 188 27.83 -4.15 -11.06
N ASN A 189 27.45 -5.37 -11.30
CA ASN A 189 27.36 -6.45 -10.31
C ASN A 189 26.49 -6.10 -9.07
N LEU A 190 25.49 -5.25 -9.25
CA LEU A 190 24.56 -4.86 -8.17
C LEU A 190 23.34 -5.79 -8.09
N ALA A 191 22.98 -6.36 -9.23
CA ALA A 191 21.93 -7.37 -9.36
C ALA A 191 22.26 -8.37 -10.45
N ASP A 192 21.78 -9.60 -10.32
CA ASP A 192 22.00 -10.66 -11.30
C ASP A 192 20.68 -11.28 -11.74
N ILE A 193 20.70 -12.07 -12.81
CA ILE A 193 19.55 -12.77 -13.36
C ILE A 193 19.72 -14.25 -13.08
N THR A 194 18.72 -14.89 -12.46
CA THR A 194 18.76 -16.33 -12.27
C THR A 194 18.62 -17.07 -13.59
N ASN A 195 19.53 -17.99 -13.88
CA ASN A 195 19.40 -18.96 -14.94
C ASN A 195 18.42 -20.06 -14.53
N GLY A 196 17.11 -19.77 -14.52
CA GLY A 196 16.14 -20.77 -14.08
C GLY A 196 14.69 -20.44 -14.45
N ARG A 197 13.77 -21.37 -14.12
CA ARG A 197 12.33 -21.22 -14.35
C ARG A 197 11.72 -20.05 -13.56
N LEU A 198 12.35 -19.65 -12.47
CA LEU A 198 11.95 -18.50 -11.67
C LEU A 198 12.65 -17.27 -12.24
N LYS A 199 11.89 -16.29 -12.70
CA LYS A 199 12.40 -14.98 -13.16
C LYS A 199 12.80 -14.07 -12.00
N ALA A 200 13.33 -14.66 -10.92
CA ALA A 200 13.81 -13.90 -9.77
C ALA A 200 15.16 -13.23 -10.11
N ARG A 201 15.43 -12.09 -9.48
CA ARG A 201 16.68 -11.37 -9.62
C ARG A 201 17.44 -11.41 -8.30
N TYR A 202 18.71 -11.74 -8.34
CA TYR A 202 19.59 -11.64 -7.19
C TYR A 202 19.93 -10.19 -6.90
N VAL A 203 20.14 -9.87 -5.63
CA VAL A 203 20.53 -8.55 -5.16
C VAL A 203 21.84 -8.68 -4.38
N ASN A 204 22.93 -8.15 -4.94
CA ASN A 204 24.29 -8.36 -4.43
C ASN A 204 24.73 -7.28 -3.43
N ILE A 205 23.93 -6.23 -3.21
CA ILE A 205 24.29 -5.11 -2.33
C ILE A 205 23.78 -5.27 -0.90
N VAL A 206 23.16 -6.41 -0.57
CA VAL A 206 22.64 -6.64 0.78
C VAL A 206 23.79 -6.72 1.78
N ASP A 207 23.67 -5.92 2.82
CA ASP A 207 24.61 -5.88 3.92
C ASP A 207 24.13 -6.79 5.05
N ILE A 208 24.89 -7.84 5.31
CA ILE A 208 24.60 -8.85 6.34
C ILE A 208 25.31 -8.58 7.67
N ASP A 209 26.16 -7.56 7.73
CA ASP A 209 26.88 -7.20 8.96
C ASP A 209 25.92 -6.60 9.98
N SER A 210 25.74 -7.32 11.11
CA SER A 210 24.87 -6.90 12.20
C SER A 210 25.32 -5.59 12.88
N ASN A 211 26.59 -5.19 12.71
CA ASN A 211 27.15 -3.95 13.27
C ASN A 211 27.00 -2.75 12.32
N SER A 212 26.49 -2.96 11.12
CA SER A 212 26.32 -1.89 10.15
C SER A 212 25.31 -0.86 10.64
N LYS A 213 25.63 0.43 10.41
CA LYS A 213 24.77 1.54 10.78
C LYS A 213 23.45 1.49 10.00
N ILE A 214 22.33 1.26 10.70
CA ILE A 214 20.98 1.36 10.14
C ILE A 214 20.61 2.85 10.03
N ILE A 215 20.17 3.27 8.86
CA ILE A 215 19.77 4.65 8.56
C ILE A 215 18.25 4.84 8.44
N ASP A 216 17.52 3.77 8.14
CA ASP A 216 16.06 3.79 8.03
C ASP A 216 15.45 2.40 8.25
N TYR A 217 14.15 2.39 8.58
CA TYR A 217 13.31 1.20 8.60
C TYR A 217 12.13 1.38 7.64
N ILE A 218 12.00 0.46 6.70
CA ILE A 218 10.84 0.43 5.80
C ILE A 218 9.67 -0.21 6.53
N THR A 219 8.61 0.55 6.71
CA THR A 219 7.39 0.13 7.44
C THR A 219 6.12 0.28 6.60
N ASP A 220 6.17 0.99 5.48
CA ASP A 220 5.08 1.20 4.55
C ASP A 220 5.51 0.73 3.16
N TYR A 221 5.09 -0.47 2.80
CA TYR A 221 5.47 -1.12 1.54
C TYR A 221 4.60 -0.69 0.34
N ASP A 222 3.53 0.05 0.58
CA ASP A 222 2.72 0.63 -0.49
C ASP A 222 3.33 1.91 -1.08
N HIS A 223 4.27 2.51 -0.32
CA HIS A 223 4.90 3.77 -0.67
C HIS A 223 6.42 3.70 -0.59
N LEU A 224 7.03 2.68 -1.23
CA LEU A 224 8.48 2.51 -1.27
C LEU A 224 9.20 3.70 -1.92
N ASP A 225 8.56 4.32 -2.91
CA ASP A 225 9.02 5.55 -3.53
C ASP A 225 9.17 6.71 -2.53
N LEU A 226 8.27 6.82 -1.56
CA LEU A 226 8.37 7.86 -0.52
C LEU A 226 9.48 7.56 0.50
N HIS A 227 9.74 6.30 0.83
CA HIS A 227 10.89 5.92 1.63
C HIS A 227 12.20 6.29 0.93
N TYR A 228 12.31 5.98 -0.36
CA TYR A 228 13.46 6.38 -1.18
C TYR A 228 13.65 7.90 -1.17
N GLU A 229 12.59 8.68 -1.41
CA GLU A 229 12.65 10.14 -1.39
C GLU A 229 13.01 10.68 0.01
N ARG A 230 12.57 10.02 1.10
CA ARG A 230 12.93 10.39 2.46
C ARG A 230 14.44 10.24 2.71
N LEU A 231 15.03 9.15 2.25
CA LEU A 231 16.47 8.92 2.33
C LEU A 231 17.28 9.95 1.52
N LEU A 232 16.70 10.51 0.46
CA LEU A 232 17.26 11.68 -0.27
C LEU A 232 17.01 13.03 0.43
N GLY A 233 16.43 13.05 1.63
CA GLY A 233 16.16 14.26 2.40
C GLY A 233 14.81 14.94 2.12
N ALA A 234 13.90 14.29 1.37
CA ALA A 234 12.56 14.83 1.20
C ALA A 234 11.74 14.79 2.50
N ARG A 235 10.92 15.80 2.71
CA ARG A 235 10.01 15.86 3.88
C ARG A 235 8.84 14.92 3.69
N ILE A 236 8.95 13.74 4.28
CA ILE A 236 7.91 12.70 4.26
C ILE A 236 7.35 12.54 5.68
N ALA A 237 6.03 12.59 5.80
CA ALA A 237 5.31 12.42 7.07
C ALA A 237 4.29 11.29 7.00
N LYS A 238 3.88 10.80 8.18
CA LYS A 238 2.78 9.83 8.31
C LYS A 238 1.47 10.57 8.56
N CYS A 239 0.41 10.18 7.86
CA CYS A 239 -0.93 10.70 8.09
C CYS A 239 -1.44 10.27 9.47
N LYS A 240 -1.90 11.22 10.28
CA LYS A 240 -2.44 10.92 11.63
C LYS A 240 -3.71 10.06 11.62
N LEU A 241 -4.45 10.02 10.51
CA LEU A 241 -5.69 9.24 10.41
C LEU A 241 -5.49 7.83 9.84
N CYS A 242 -4.72 7.70 8.76
CA CYS A 242 -4.56 6.41 8.07
C CYS A 242 -3.14 5.84 8.13
N GLY A 243 -2.18 6.52 8.76
CA GLY A 243 -0.79 6.06 8.86
C GLY A 243 0.01 6.11 7.56
N ALA A 244 -0.62 6.32 6.40
CA ALA A 244 0.05 6.33 5.11
C ALA A 244 1.09 7.45 5.01
N LEU A 245 2.21 7.15 4.38
CA LEU A 245 3.25 8.14 4.07
C LEU A 245 2.75 9.16 3.04
N TYR A 246 3.18 10.39 3.14
CA TYR A 246 2.93 11.43 2.15
C TYR A 246 4.00 12.51 2.16
N LYS A 247 4.20 13.16 1.03
CA LYS A 247 5.16 14.27 0.86
C LYS A 247 4.58 15.57 1.41
N GLN A 248 5.29 16.20 2.32
CA GLN A 248 4.92 17.53 2.86
C GLN A 248 5.48 18.62 1.98
N ASN A 249 4.68 19.67 1.72
CA ASN A 249 5.18 20.90 1.12
C ASN A 249 5.97 21.72 2.13
N LYS A 250 7.02 22.41 1.67
CA LYS A 250 7.86 23.27 2.52
C LYS A 250 7.07 24.34 3.30
N GLN A 251 5.92 24.76 2.77
CA GLN A 251 5.09 25.85 3.33
C GLN A 251 3.99 25.39 4.29
N ASN A 252 3.60 24.11 4.27
CA ASN A 252 2.48 23.60 5.05
C ASN A 252 2.87 22.33 5.81
N ASN A 253 3.01 22.42 7.13
CA ASN A 253 3.16 21.28 8.02
C ASN A 253 1.82 20.58 8.24
N THR A 254 1.19 20.08 7.17
CA THR A 254 -0.07 19.35 7.28
C THR A 254 0.16 18.03 8.03
N LEU A 255 -0.76 17.67 8.92
CA LEU A 255 -0.71 16.40 9.70
C LEU A 255 -1.41 15.24 8.96
N TYR A 256 -1.98 15.49 7.79
CA TYR A 256 -2.83 14.58 7.06
C TYR A 256 -2.44 14.48 5.59
N CYS A 257 -2.53 13.28 5.00
CA CYS A 257 -2.33 13.06 3.57
C CYS A 257 -3.41 13.81 2.75
N TYR A 258 -3.23 13.90 1.44
CA TYR A 258 -4.16 14.64 0.57
C TYR A 258 -5.61 14.15 0.66
N LYS A 259 -5.84 12.84 0.91
CA LYS A 259 -7.17 12.26 1.09
C LYS A 259 -7.84 12.73 2.39
N HIS A 260 -7.05 13.06 3.40
CA HIS A 260 -7.53 13.41 4.73
C HIS A 260 -7.33 14.88 5.10
N ARG A 261 -6.81 15.72 4.21
CA ARG A 261 -6.63 17.17 4.45
C ARG A 261 -7.93 17.90 4.80
N GLY A 262 -9.08 17.39 4.37
CA GLY A 262 -10.40 17.94 4.72
C GLY A 262 -11.01 17.34 5.99
N TYR A 263 -10.36 16.39 6.61
CA TYR A 263 -10.88 15.62 7.76
C TYR A 263 -10.54 16.26 9.12
N GLN A 264 -10.19 17.53 9.18
CA GLN A 264 -10.40 18.24 10.45
C GLN A 264 -11.90 18.11 10.73
N LYS A 265 -12.26 17.51 11.88
CA LYS A 265 -13.63 17.62 12.41
C LYS A 265 -13.95 19.10 12.33
N LYS A 266 -14.73 19.50 11.31
CA LYS A 266 -15.21 20.87 11.22
C LYS A 266 -16.16 20.96 12.39
N GLU A 267 -15.72 21.59 13.47
CA GLU A 267 -16.66 22.03 14.48
C GLU A 267 -17.74 22.81 13.75
N LEU A 268 -18.96 22.32 13.82
CA LEU A 268 -20.09 22.95 13.18
C LEU A 268 -20.66 23.99 14.16
N ARG A 269 -20.77 25.22 13.73
CA ARG A 269 -21.65 26.17 14.41
C ARG A 269 -23.01 26.19 13.74
N PHE A 270 -24.03 26.34 14.53
CA PHE A 270 -25.39 26.53 14.08
C PHE A 270 -25.74 28.02 14.09
N GLY A 271 -26.49 28.47 13.13
CA GLY A 271 -26.96 29.83 13.03
C GLY A 271 -28.29 29.92 12.29
N THR A 272 -28.98 31.04 12.44
CA THR A 272 -30.23 31.32 11.75
C THR A 272 -29.96 32.17 10.51
N CYS A 273 -30.48 31.78 9.36
CA CYS A 273 -30.33 32.51 8.09
C CYS A 273 -31.03 33.86 8.16
N ILE A 274 -30.32 34.94 7.87
CA ILE A 274 -30.88 36.32 7.91
C ILE A 274 -31.93 36.57 6.85
N ASP A 275 -31.93 35.81 5.75
CA ASP A 275 -32.89 36.03 4.64
C ASP A 275 -34.16 35.16 4.77
N CYS A 276 -34.07 33.90 5.25
CA CYS A 276 -35.20 32.98 5.29
C CYS A 276 -35.54 32.42 6.67
N GLY A 277 -34.80 32.81 7.73
CA GLY A 277 -35.06 32.37 9.11
C GLY A 277 -34.77 30.89 9.40
N ARG A 278 -34.34 30.10 8.44
CA ARG A 278 -34.01 28.66 8.66
C ARG A 278 -32.73 28.49 9.40
N GLU A 279 -32.67 27.53 10.30
CA GLU A 279 -31.41 27.09 10.91
C GLU A 279 -30.53 26.42 9.86
N PHE A 280 -29.23 26.67 9.95
CA PHE A 280 -28.22 26.04 9.11
C PHE A 280 -26.93 25.80 9.91
N SER A 281 -26.15 24.83 9.45
CA SER A 281 -24.84 24.51 10.03
C SER A 281 -23.72 24.90 9.07
N VAL A 282 -22.64 25.45 9.62
CA VAL A 282 -21.42 25.81 8.88
C VAL A 282 -20.19 25.43 9.67
N ALA A 283 -19.04 25.31 9.00
CA ALA A 283 -17.79 25.12 9.71
C ALA A 283 -17.52 26.30 10.66
N ALA A 284 -17.09 26.01 11.89
CA ALA A 284 -16.77 27.04 12.89
C ALA A 284 -15.74 28.07 12.39
N THR A 285 -14.90 27.67 11.42
CA THR A 285 -13.92 28.56 10.76
C THR A 285 -14.56 29.60 9.83
N ASP A 286 -15.82 29.41 9.42
CA ASP A 286 -16.54 30.33 8.53
C ASP A 286 -17.40 31.31 9.36
N GLN A 287 -16.70 32.16 10.11
CA GLN A 287 -17.31 33.07 11.10
C GLN A 287 -18.26 34.10 10.48
N ASN A 288 -18.04 34.47 9.22
CA ASN A 288 -18.80 35.54 8.54
C ASN A 288 -20.04 35.04 7.79
N ARG A 289 -20.30 33.75 7.82
CA ARG A 289 -21.45 33.21 7.11
C ARG A 289 -22.73 33.38 7.91
N VAL A 290 -23.63 34.16 7.37
CA VAL A 290 -24.92 34.51 7.98
C VAL A 290 -26.13 34.01 7.18
N ARG A 291 -25.91 33.26 6.09
CA ARG A 291 -26.93 32.73 5.19
C ARG A 291 -26.83 31.23 4.99
N CYS A 292 -27.97 30.55 4.88
CA CYS A 292 -28.00 29.15 4.46
C CYS A 292 -27.51 29.00 3.01
N ASP A 293 -27.22 27.76 2.59
CA ASP A 293 -26.66 27.47 1.24
C ASP A 293 -27.53 27.99 0.09
N THR A 294 -28.84 27.89 0.24
CA THR A 294 -29.81 28.35 -0.77
C THR A 294 -29.77 29.87 -0.93
N CYS A 295 -29.94 30.60 0.16
CA CYS A 295 -29.93 32.07 0.13
C CYS A 295 -28.58 32.63 -0.26
N GLN A 296 -27.47 31.96 0.14
CA GLN A 296 -26.13 32.35 -0.28
C GLN A 296 -25.93 32.19 -1.81
N LYS A 297 -26.45 31.11 -2.40
CA LYS A 297 -26.39 30.89 -3.85
C LYS A 297 -27.23 31.94 -4.61
N GLU A 298 -28.43 32.26 -4.11
CA GLU A 298 -29.28 33.28 -4.69
C GLU A 298 -28.63 34.66 -4.64
N LYS A 299 -28.07 35.02 -3.49
CA LYS A 299 -27.38 36.31 -3.33
C LYS A 299 -26.16 36.43 -4.26
N ARG A 300 -25.37 35.34 -4.42
CA ARG A 300 -24.28 35.32 -5.38
C ARG A 300 -24.74 35.49 -6.83
N ARG A 301 -25.87 34.84 -7.21
CA ARG A 301 -26.47 35.00 -8.55
C ARG A 301 -26.93 36.42 -8.80
N GLU A 302 -27.58 37.03 -7.82
CA GLU A 302 -28.02 38.42 -7.89
C GLU A 302 -26.82 39.37 -8.05
N THR A 303 -25.80 39.25 -7.20
CA THR A 303 -24.58 40.05 -7.28
C THR A 303 -23.89 39.92 -8.64
N TYR A 304 -23.83 38.68 -9.17
CA TYR A 304 -23.24 38.44 -10.49
C TYR A 304 -24.08 39.11 -11.61
N ARG A 305 -25.43 39.00 -11.53
CA ARG A 305 -26.33 39.66 -12.48
C ARG A 305 -26.16 41.17 -12.50
N LEU A 306 -26.11 41.80 -11.32
CA LEU A 306 -25.92 43.22 -11.18
C LEU A 306 -24.50 43.67 -11.67
N SER A 307 -23.50 42.94 -11.38
CA SER A 307 -22.14 43.18 -11.87
C SER A 307 -22.08 43.14 -13.41
N LYS A 308 -22.73 42.14 -14.02
CA LYS A 308 -22.79 41.98 -15.46
C LYS A 308 -23.60 43.14 -16.13
N GLN A 309 -24.69 43.59 -15.46
CA GLN A 309 -25.47 44.72 -15.92
C GLN A 309 -24.68 46.01 -15.86
N LYS A 310 -23.95 46.27 -14.75
CA LYS A 310 -23.03 47.45 -14.64
C LYS A 310 -21.95 47.43 -15.73
N SER A 311 -21.34 46.26 -15.98
CA SER A 311 -20.35 46.13 -17.05
C SER A 311 -20.90 46.35 -18.46
N ARG A 312 -22.18 46.01 -18.71
CA ARG A 312 -22.82 46.29 -19.97
C ARG A 312 -23.14 47.80 -20.15
N ASN A 313 -23.62 48.43 -19.09
CA ASN A 313 -23.96 49.85 -19.11
C ASN A 313 -22.68 50.75 -19.22
N SER A 314 -21.55 50.27 -18.70
CA SER A 314 -20.27 51.01 -18.84
C SER A 314 -19.59 50.82 -20.21
N LYS A 315 -20.05 49.89 -21.04
CA LYS A 315 -19.56 49.64 -22.40
C LYS A 315 -20.37 50.29 -23.49
N CYS A 316 -21.48 50.98 -23.14
CA CYS A 316 -22.25 51.74 -24.13
C CYS A 316 -21.80 53.21 -24.02
N PRO A 317 -20.93 53.77 -24.93
CA PRO A 317 -20.67 55.19 -24.99
C PRO A 317 -21.97 55.85 -25.44
N GLN A 318 -22.42 56.87 -24.70
CA GLN A 318 -23.48 57.74 -25.21
C GLN A 318 -22.96 58.37 -26.51
N ALA A 319 -23.50 57.91 -27.64
CA ALA A 319 -23.33 58.59 -28.89
C ALA A 319 -24.11 59.91 -28.77
N PHE A 320 -23.41 60.98 -28.77
CA PHE A 320 -23.91 62.34 -29.03
C PHE A 320 -23.75 62.63 -30.52
#